data_be909a7316eab243382640f91e16ba82
#
_entry.id   be909a7316eab243382640f91e16ba82
#
_cell.length_a   1.000
_cell.length_b   1.000
_cell.length_c   1.000
_cell.angle_alpha   90.00
_cell.angle_beta   90.00
_cell.angle_gamma   90.00
#
_symmetry.space_group_name_H-M   'P 1'
#
loop_
_entity.id
_entity.type
_entity.pdbx_description
1 polymer ?
#
loop_
_entity_poly.entity_id
_entity_poly.type
_entity_poly.pdbx_seq_one_letter_code
_entity_poly.pdbx_strand_id
1 'polypeptide(L)'
;MGYASKLTLKICLASLYLFSVLGAEHLEQKRNFIYKGEEAYNNKEYERAASFYKSAIKNGEPLAYVLLGIMYENGRGVPKDYKKAAEYFQKAVDNDIPRGYNNLGVMYKEGRGVPKDEKKAVEYFRIATEKGYTNAYINLGIMYMEGRGVPSNYVKATECFRKAMHKGNVEAYILLGDIYYSGNDQLGIEPDKDKAIVYYKMAADMSSSRAYEGLAESYQYGLGVEKDKKKAEEYMQKACDFDIDKNCKKKNTSSR
;
A
#
# COMPACT_ATOMS: atom_id res chain seq x y z
N MET A 1 -41.84 15.03 -46.91
CA MET A 1 -40.76 15.42 -45.94
C MET A 1 -40.35 14.35 -44.93
N GLY A 2 -40.53 13.06 -45.16
CA GLY A 2 -40.32 12.00 -44.16
C GLY A 2 -39.08 11.06 -44.35
N TYR A 3 -38.49 11.03 -45.51
CA TYR A 3 -37.39 10.05 -45.80
C TYR A 3 -35.99 10.58 -45.46
N ALA A 4 -35.73 11.85 -45.68
CA ALA A 4 -34.42 12.46 -45.38
C ALA A 4 -34.15 12.54 -43.87
N SER A 5 -35.15 12.78 -43.04
CA SER A 5 -35.00 12.85 -41.57
C SER A 5 -34.72 11.49 -40.92
N LYS A 6 -35.28 10.39 -41.48
CA LYS A 6 -35.01 9.03 -40.99
C LYS A 6 -33.63 8.52 -41.37
N LEU A 7 -33.08 8.96 -42.49
CA LEU A 7 -31.73 8.59 -42.94
C LEU A 7 -30.65 9.30 -42.14
N THR A 8 -30.82 10.62 -41.88
CA THR A 8 -29.92 11.40 -41.03
C THR A 8 -29.93 10.87 -39.58
N LEU A 9 -31.08 10.50 -39.02
CA LEU A 9 -31.13 9.91 -37.67
C LEU A 9 -30.40 8.55 -37.58
N LYS A 10 -30.55 7.71 -38.61
CA LYS A 10 -29.84 6.43 -38.68
C LYS A 10 -28.32 6.60 -38.79
N ILE A 11 -27.85 7.58 -39.56
CA ILE A 11 -26.40 7.90 -39.68
C ILE A 11 -25.86 8.45 -38.36
N CYS A 12 -26.58 9.35 -37.66
CA CYS A 12 -26.19 9.83 -36.35
C CYS A 12 -26.13 8.72 -35.28
N LEU A 13 -27.11 7.81 -35.26
CA LEU A 13 -27.11 6.67 -34.35
C LEU A 13 -25.98 5.67 -34.65
N ALA A 14 -25.69 5.41 -35.92
CA ALA A 14 -24.58 4.57 -36.33
C ALA A 14 -23.22 5.19 -35.97
N SER A 15 -23.05 6.50 -36.15
CA SER A 15 -21.84 7.22 -35.75
C SER A 15 -21.63 7.23 -34.24
N LEU A 16 -22.69 7.42 -33.44
CA LEU A 16 -22.64 7.36 -31.98
C LEU A 16 -22.30 5.94 -31.51
N TYR A 17 -22.86 4.90 -32.15
CA TYR A 17 -22.53 3.51 -31.85
C TYR A 17 -21.09 3.19 -32.20
N LEU A 18 -20.60 3.62 -33.37
CA LEU A 18 -19.21 3.45 -33.78
C LEU A 18 -18.23 4.16 -32.81
N PHE A 19 -18.58 5.39 -32.37
CA PHE A 19 -17.81 6.12 -31.36
C PHE A 19 -17.77 5.41 -30.01
N SER A 20 -18.88 4.80 -29.58
CA SER A 20 -18.95 4.05 -28.32
C SER A 20 -18.15 2.74 -28.41
N VAL A 21 -18.18 2.03 -29.52
CA VAL A 21 -17.43 0.78 -29.73
C VAL A 21 -15.92 1.07 -29.85
N LEU A 22 -15.52 2.05 -30.65
CA LEU A 22 -14.12 2.49 -30.76
C LEU A 22 -13.58 3.01 -29.42
N GLY A 23 -14.41 3.71 -28.65
CA GLY A 23 -14.06 4.17 -27.30
C GLY A 23 -13.88 3.01 -26.32
N ALA A 24 -14.74 1.98 -26.41
CA ALA A 24 -14.63 0.78 -25.57
C ALA A 24 -13.40 -0.06 -25.93
N GLU A 25 -13.14 -0.29 -27.21
CA GLU A 25 -11.93 -1.01 -27.68
C GLU A 25 -10.65 -0.26 -27.29
N HIS A 26 -10.64 1.06 -27.39
CA HIS A 26 -9.49 1.86 -26.98
C HIS A 26 -9.24 1.83 -25.46
N LEU A 27 -10.30 1.81 -24.65
CA LEU A 27 -10.23 1.64 -23.19
C LEU A 27 -9.75 0.23 -22.81
N GLU A 28 -10.20 -0.79 -23.54
CA GLU A 28 -9.77 -2.17 -23.31
C GLU A 28 -8.30 -2.38 -23.70
N GLN A 29 -7.87 -1.77 -24.80
CA GLN A 29 -6.48 -1.79 -25.23
C GLN A 29 -5.55 -1.05 -24.26
N LYS A 30 -6.00 0.05 -23.64
CA LYS A 30 -5.27 0.79 -22.59
C LYS A 30 -5.05 -0.08 -21.36
N ARG A 31 -6.11 -0.63 -20.78
CA ARG A 31 -6.04 -1.54 -19.62
C ARG A 31 -5.15 -2.75 -19.86
N ASN A 32 -5.04 -3.18 -21.11
CA ASN A 32 -4.25 -4.34 -21.51
C ASN A 32 -2.73 -4.15 -21.22
N PHE A 33 -2.16 -2.94 -21.37
CA PHE A 33 -0.73 -2.72 -21.10
C PHE A 33 -0.40 -2.73 -19.60
N ILE A 34 -1.27 -2.17 -18.74
CA ILE A 34 -1.09 -2.26 -17.28
C ILE A 34 -1.18 -3.72 -16.86
N TYR A 35 -2.24 -4.43 -17.26
CA TYR A 35 -2.43 -5.84 -16.91
C TYR A 35 -1.27 -6.73 -17.37
N LYS A 36 -0.84 -6.61 -18.65
CA LYS A 36 0.33 -7.35 -19.17
C LYS A 36 1.61 -7.00 -18.42
N GLY A 37 1.75 -5.75 -17.99
CA GLY A 37 2.88 -5.32 -17.18
C GLY A 37 2.88 -5.96 -15.79
N GLU A 38 1.72 -6.02 -15.14
CA GLU A 38 1.54 -6.68 -13.84
C GLU A 38 1.75 -8.20 -13.94
N GLU A 39 1.22 -8.84 -14.98
CA GLU A 39 1.45 -10.25 -15.26
C GLU A 39 2.95 -10.56 -15.45
N ALA A 40 3.64 -9.79 -16.29
CA ALA A 40 5.07 -9.92 -16.48
C ALA A 40 5.87 -9.68 -15.19
N TYR A 41 5.45 -8.69 -14.40
CA TYR A 41 6.08 -8.39 -13.10
C TYR A 41 5.94 -9.56 -12.11
N ASN A 42 4.75 -10.17 -12.03
CA ASN A 42 4.47 -11.31 -11.17
C ASN A 42 5.25 -12.57 -11.62
N ASN A 43 5.46 -12.71 -12.92
CA ASN A 43 6.30 -13.76 -13.50
C ASN A 43 7.81 -13.46 -13.40
N LYS A 44 8.21 -12.34 -12.72
CA LYS A 44 9.60 -11.87 -12.59
C LYS A 44 10.28 -11.48 -13.93
N GLU A 45 9.49 -11.28 -14.98
CA GLU A 45 9.93 -10.80 -16.31
C GLU A 45 10.01 -9.26 -16.26
N TYR A 46 10.91 -8.71 -15.44
CA TYR A 46 10.88 -7.30 -15.06
C TYR A 46 11.16 -6.35 -16.24
N GLU A 47 12.08 -6.68 -17.16
CA GLU A 47 12.34 -5.87 -18.35
C GLU A 47 11.11 -5.76 -19.24
N ARG A 48 10.38 -6.86 -19.37
CA ARG A 48 9.13 -6.92 -20.13
C ARG A 48 8.04 -6.11 -19.45
N ALA A 49 7.93 -6.20 -18.12
CA ALA A 49 7.02 -5.37 -17.34
C ALA A 49 7.30 -3.87 -17.55
N ALA A 50 8.58 -3.45 -17.47
CA ALA A 50 8.99 -2.06 -17.72
C ALA A 50 8.61 -1.60 -19.14
N SER A 51 8.75 -2.45 -20.16
CA SER A 51 8.35 -2.16 -21.53
C SER A 51 6.84 -1.94 -21.65
N PHE A 52 6.03 -2.78 -21.00
CA PHE A 52 4.57 -2.63 -20.96
C PHE A 52 4.15 -1.35 -20.25
N TYR A 53 4.75 -1.00 -19.10
CA TYR A 53 4.43 0.26 -18.41
C TYR A 53 4.83 1.49 -19.22
N LYS A 54 5.95 1.46 -19.95
CA LYS A 54 6.30 2.53 -20.91
C LYS A 54 5.26 2.66 -22.03
N SER A 55 4.74 1.53 -22.52
CA SER A 55 3.67 1.52 -23.52
C SER A 55 2.36 2.06 -22.95
N ALA A 56 2.02 1.70 -21.71
CA ALA A 56 0.85 2.25 -21.00
C ALA A 56 0.93 3.78 -20.86
N ILE A 57 2.11 4.32 -20.52
CA ILE A 57 2.33 5.78 -20.45
C ILE A 57 2.08 6.44 -21.81
N LYS A 58 2.61 5.87 -22.90
CA LYS A 58 2.40 6.38 -24.25
C LYS A 58 0.92 6.38 -24.66
N ASN A 59 0.14 5.46 -24.12
CA ASN A 59 -1.30 5.35 -24.36
C ASN A 59 -2.14 6.17 -23.36
N GLY A 60 -1.50 7.01 -22.55
CA GLY A 60 -2.18 7.93 -21.65
C GLY A 60 -2.74 7.30 -20.37
N GLU A 61 -2.07 6.24 -19.85
CA GLU A 61 -2.41 5.57 -18.58
C GLU A 61 -1.53 6.09 -17.44
N PRO A 62 -1.99 7.07 -16.63
CA PRO A 62 -1.14 7.74 -15.67
C PRO A 62 -0.73 6.86 -14.48
N LEU A 63 -1.48 5.78 -14.18
CA LEU A 63 -1.08 4.82 -13.15
C LEU A 63 0.28 4.18 -13.48
N ALA A 64 0.62 4.02 -14.75
CA ALA A 64 1.88 3.45 -15.18
C ALA A 64 3.11 4.27 -14.74
N TYR A 65 2.96 5.58 -14.49
CA TYR A 65 4.03 6.38 -13.87
C TYR A 65 4.39 5.84 -12.49
N VAL A 66 3.40 5.50 -11.66
CA VAL A 66 3.66 4.92 -10.34
C VAL A 66 4.39 3.58 -10.46
N LEU A 67 3.90 2.71 -11.35
CA LEU A 67 4.46 1.35 -11.52
C LEU A 67 5.90 1.41 -12.00
N LEU A 68 6.19 2.26 -12.98
CA LEU A 68 7.54 2.43 -13.51
C LEU A 68 8.46 3.13 -12.47
N GLY A 69 7.94 4.08 -11.70
CA GLY A 69 8.65 4.70 -10.58
C GLY A 69 9.10 3.66 -9.54
N ILE A 70 8.23 2.72 -9.16
CA ILE A 70 8.55 1.61 -8.27
C ILE A 70 9.62 0.69 -8.87
N MET A 71 9.60 0.46 -10.19
CA MET A 71 10.65 -0.35 -10.84
C MET A 71 12.02 0.33 -10.75
N TYR A 72 12.10 1.65 -10.95
CA TYR A 72 13.35 2.41 -10.78
C TYR A 72 13.80 2.46 -9.32
N GLU A 73 12.87 2.60 -8.37
CA GLU A 73 13.18 2.58 -6.93
C GLU A 73 13.82 1.24 -6.51
N ASN A 74 13.33 0.12 -7.04
CA ASN A 74 13.79 -1.21 -6.67
C ASN A 74 14.89 -1.77 -7.58
N GLY A 75 15.14 -1.18 -8.74
CA GLY A 75 16.08 -1.70 -9.74
C GLY A 75 15.57 -2.99 -10.42
N ARG A 76 14.24 -3.09 -10.62
CA ARG A 76 13.64 -4.28 -11.25
C ARG A 76 13.35 -4.01 -12.73
N GLY A 77 14.06 -4.71 -13.63
CA GLY A 77 13.95 -4.55 -15.09
C GLY A 77 14.46 -3.23 -15.64
N VAL A 78 14.98 -2.38 -14.77
CA VAL A 78 15.67 -1.12 -15.04
C VAL A 78 16.77 -0.92 -14.02
N PRO A 79 17.87 -0.20 -14.33
CA PRO A 79 18.87 0.16 -13.32
C PRO A 79 18.22 0.95 -12.18
N LYS A 80 18.60 0.62 -10.93
CA LYS A 80 18.10 1.34 -9.75
C LYS A 80 18.49 2.81 -9.81
N ASP A 81 17.49 3.69 -9.72
CA ASP A 81 17.67 5.13 -9.83
C ASP A 81 16.57 5.87 -9.07
N TYR A 82 16.89 6.30 -7.86
CA TYR A 82 15.94 7.02 -7.00
C TYR A 82 15.51 8.38 -7.58
N LYS A 83 16.40 9.06 -8.33
CA LYS A 83 16.05 10.34 -8.96
C LYS A 83 14.99 10.14 -10.04
N LYS A 84 15.18 9.14 -10.90
CA LYS A 84 14.16 8.77 -11.88
C LYS A 84 12.86 8.28 -11.23
N ALA A 85 12.95 7.52 -10.13
CA ALA A 85 11.76 7.12 -9.39
C ALA A 85 10.97 8.34 -8.92
N ALA A 86 11.64 9.33 -8.30
CA ALA A 86 11.01 10.58 -7.87
C ALA A 86 10.40 11.37 -9.05
N GLU A 87 11.09 11.46 -10.19
CA GLU A 87 10.57 12.09 -11.41
C GLU A 87 9.28 11.40 -11.91
N TYR A 88 9.23 10.07 -11.88
CA TYR A 88 8.03 9.32 -12.26
C TYR A 88 6.90 9.49 -11.24
N PHE A 89 7.19 9.50 -9.95
CA PHE A 89 6.18 9.78 -8.93
C PHE A 89 5.66 11.22 -9.03
N GLN A 90 6.52 12.20 -9.39
CA GLN A 90 6.08 13.56 -9.67
C GLN A 90 5.11 13.59 -10.86
N LYS A 91 5.41 12.88 -11.96
CA LYS A 91 4.48 12.77 -13.09
C LYS A 91 3.15 12.13 -12.70
N ALA A 92 3.15 11.19 -11.76
CA ALA A 92 1.91 10.64 -11.22
C ALA A 92 1.13 11.67 -10.40
N VAL A 93 1.83 12.51 -9.61
CA VAL A 93 1.25 13.66 -8.90
C VAL A 93 0.63 14.67 -9.87
N ASP A 94 1.33 15.03 -10.95
CA ASP A 94 0.87 15.96 -11.99
C ASP A 94 -0.40 15.44 -12.71
N ASN A 95 -0.63 14.13 -12.68
CA ASN A 95 -1.84 13.46 -13.18
C ASN A 95 -2.84 13.09 -12.08
N ASP A 96 -2.68 13.66 -10.91
CA ASP A 96 -3.59 13.52 -9.76
C ASP A 96 -3.76 12.08 -9.23
N ILE A 97 -2.74 11.22 -9.37
CA ILE A 97 -2.76 9.82 -8.91
C ILE A 97 -2.45 9.74 -7.41
N PRO A 98 -3.40 9.30 -6.55
CA PRO A 98 -3.23 9.32 -5.09
C PRO A 98 -2.00 8.54 -4.60
N ARG A 99 -1.70 7.41 -5.23
CA ARG A 99 -0.52 6.60 -4.92
C ARG A 99 0.79 7.31 -5.26
N GLY A 100 0.78 8.20 -6.29
CA GLY A 100 1.93 9.06 -6.64
C GLY A 100 2.31 10.01 -5.51
N TYR A 101 1.31 10.70 -4.93
CA TYR A 101 1.50 11.56 -3.74
C TYR A 101 2.11 10.78 -2.58
N ASN A 102 1.58 9.61 -2.24
CA ASN A 102 2.14 8.79 -1.17
C ASN A 102 3.60 8.41 -1.43
N ASN A 103 3.92 7.93 -2.62
CA ASN A 103 5.27 7.47 -2.93
C ASN A 103 6.27 8.64 -2.96
N LEU A 104 5.88 9.79 -3.51
CA LEU A 104 6.70 10.99 -3.48
C LEU A 104 6.90 11.49 -2.03
N GLY A 105 5.87 11.42 -1.20
CA GLY A 105 5.95 11.68 0.24
C GLY A 105 6.99 10.79 0.93
N VAL A 106 7.03 9.49 0.61
CA VAL A 106 8.07 8.57 1.11
C VAL A 106 9.47 8.98 0.64
N MET A 107 9.63 9.38 -0.64
CA MET A 107 10.91 9.85 -1.17
C MET A 107 11.41 11.08 -0.40
N TYR A 108 10.54 12.06 -0.11
CA TYR A 108 10.90 13.23 0.71
C TYR A 108 11.18 12.88 2.18
N LYS A 109 10.40 11.96 2.77
CA LYS A 109 10.62 11.49 4.15
C LYS A 109 12.01 10.89 4.33
N GLU A 110 12.49 10.16 3.34
CA GLU A 110 13.73 9.39 3.41
C GLU A 110 14.91 10.08 2.72
N GLY A 111 14.67 11.14 1.92
CA GLY A 111 15.71 11.82 1.15
C GLY A 111 16.23 10.96 -0.01
N ARG A 112 15.37 10.09 -0.59
CA ARG A 112 15.75 9.23 -1.71
C ARG A 112 15.40 9.90 -3.04
N GLY A 113 16.41 10.23 -3.86
CA GLY A 113 16.27 10.88 -5.16
C GLY A 113 15.84 12.34 -5.12
N VAL A 114 15.46 12.84 -3.95
CA VAL A 114 15.13 14.23 -3.62
C VAL A 114 15.77 14.60 -2.29
N PRO A 115 16.06 15.89 -2.02
CA PRO A 115 16.49 16.32 -0.69
C PRO A 115 15.46 15.94 0.36
N LYS A 116 15.92 15.44 1.53
CA LYS A 116 15.03 15.09 2.64
C LYS A 116 14.26 16.32 3.11
N ASP A 117 12.93 16.18 3.15
CA ASP A 117 12.02 17.24 3.62
C ASP A 117 10.77 16.61 4.24
N GLU A 118 10.79 16.46 5.57
CA GLU A 118 9.71 15.82 6.32
C GLU A 118 8.41 16.62 6.32
N LYS A 119 8.49 17.97 6.17
CA LYS A 119 7.29 18.82 6.05
C LYS A 119 6.58 18.57 4.72
N LYS A 120 7.34 18.52 3.61
CA LYS A 120 6.79 18.14 2.31
C LYS A 120 6.22 16.72 2.31
N ALA A 121 6.89 15.79 2.98
CA ALA A 121 6.37 14.43 3.13
C ALA A 121 4.98 14.42 3.76
N VAL A 122 4.78 15.17 4.85
CA VAL A 122 3.48 15.32 5.52
C VAL A 122 2.43 15.93 4.60
N GLU A 123 2.78 16.96 3.82
CA GLU A 123 1.87 17.58 2.85
C GLU A 123 1.41 16.56 1.79
N TYR A 124 2.34 15.82 1.21
CA TYR A 124 2.03 14.79 0.23
C TYR A 124 1.20 13.64 0.81
N PHE A 125 1.49 13.17 2.03
CA PHE A 125 0.66 12.16 2.68
C PHE A 125 -0.75 12.69 2.97
N ARG A 126 -0.90 13.95 3.39
CA ARG A 126 -2.21 14.57 3.62
C ARG A 126 -3.05 14.57 2.33
N ILE A 127 -2.48 15.06 1.23
CA ILE A 127 -3.17 15.07 -0.07
C ILE A 127 -3.56 13.64 -0.47
N ALA A 128 -2.66 12.67 -0.30
CA ALA A 128 -2.95 11.27 -0.60
C ALA A 128 -4.11 10.71 0.26
N THR A 129 -4.21 11.11 1.55
CA THR A 129 -5.33 10.71 2.42
C THR A 129 -6.64 11.35 2.00
N GLU A 130 -6.65 12.63 1.62
CA GLU A 130 -7.82 13.36 1.09
C GLU A 130 -8.35 12.71 -0.19
N LYS A 131 -7.43 12.18 -1.03
CA LYS A 131 -7.76 11.41 -2.23
C LYS A 131 -8.09 9.93 -1.94
N GLY A 132 -8.17 9.54 -0.68
CA GLY A 132 -8.63 8.22 -0.24
C GLY A 132 -7.59 7.10 -0.30
N TYR A 133 -6.31 7.39 -0.51
CA TYR A 133 -5.27 6.37 -0.53
C TYR A 133 -4.98 5.83 0.88
N THR A 134 -5.33 4.58 1.12
CA THR A 134 -5.36 3.99 2.47
C THR A 134 -3.98 3.97 3.15
N ASN A 135 -2.91 3.61 2.42
CA ASN A 135 -1.57 3.52 3.02
C ASN A 135 -1.02 4.88 3.44
N ALA A 136 -1.52 5.99 2.86
CA ALA A 136 -1.10 7.32 3.25
C ALA A 136 -1.55 7.68 4.68
N TYR A 137 -2.67 7.12 5.16
CA TYR A 137 -3.08 7.28 6.56
C TYR A 137 -2.07 6.67 7.53
N ILE A 138 -1.47 5.51 7.18
CA ILE A 138 -0.41 4.90 7.98
C ILE A 138 0.81 5.82 8.03
N ASN A 139 1.30 6.27 6.87
CA ASN A 139 2.47 7.14 6.80
C ASN A 139 2.23 8.45 7.56
N LEU A 140 1.08 9.09 7.37
CA LEU A 140 0.71 10.32 8.05
C LEU A 140 0.59 10.12 9.58
N GLY A 141 -0.02 9.00 9.99
CA GLY A 141 -0.13 8.63 11.41
C GLY A 141 1.22 8.45 12.07
N ILE A 142 2.15 7.77 11.41
CA ILE A 142 3.54 7.62 11.89
C ILE A 142 4.23 8.99 11.99
N MET A 143 4.08 9.88 11.00
CA MET A 143 4.65 11.23 11.06
C MET A 143 4.13 12.02 12.27
N TYR A 144 2.82 11.91 12.58
CA TYR A 144 2.24 12.52 13.80
C TYR A 144 2.74 11.84 15.07
N MET A 145 2.88 10.53 15.11
CA MET A 145 3.34 9.80 16.29
C MET A 145 4.80 10.16 16.63
N GLU A 146 5.66 10.22 15.61
CA GLU A 146 7.09 10.49 15.77
C GLU A 146 7.44 11.98 15.84
N GLY A 147 6.49 12.88 15.55
CA GLY A 147 6.75 14.33 15.50
C GLY A 147 7.66 14.75 14.34
N ARG A 148 7.59 14.04 13.22
CA ARG A 148 8.43 14.28 12.04
C ARG A 148 7.73 15.18 11.03
N GLY A 149 8.31 16.34 10.76
CA GLY A 149 7.74 17.36 9.88
C GLY A 149 6.51 18.08 10.44
N VAL A 150 5.95 17.59 11.54
CA VAL A 150 4.82 18.15 12.31
C VAL A 150 5.07 17.91 13.79
N PRO A 151 4.51 18.73 14.71
CA PRO A 151 4.55 18.42 16.14
C PRO A 151 3.94 17.03 16.42
N SER A 152 4.54 16.29 17.36
CA SER A 152 4.01 14.99 17.79
C SER A 152 2.58 15.15 18.30
N ASN A 153 1.71 14.26 17.82
CA ASN A 153 0.29 14.26 18.18
C ASN A 153 -0.30 12.85 18.08
N TYR A 154 -0.31 12.13 19.17
CA TYR A 154 -0.82 10.76 19.22
C TYR A 154 -2.33 10.65 18.95
N VAL A 155 -3.12 11.69 19.26
CA VAL A 155 -4.56 11.72 18.94
C VAL A 155 -4.75 11.67 17.42
N LYS A 156 -4.06 12.55 16.69
CA LYS A 156 -4.11 12.54 15.22
C LYS A 156 -3.52 11.25 14.63
N ALA A 157 -2.47 10.70 15.22
CA ALA A 157 -1.90 9.43 14.80
C ALA A 157 -2.92 8.29 14.88
N THR A 158 -3.58 8.14 16.06
CA THR A 158 -4.61 7.10 16.24
C THR A 158 -5.84 7.31 15.38
N GLU A 159 -6.25 8.55 15.09
CA GLU A 159 -7.31 8.85 14.13
C GLU A 159 -6.93 8.37 12.72
N CYS A 160 -5.69 8.62 12.28
CA CYS A 160 -5.19 8.12 11.00
C CYS A 160 -5.20 6.59 10.97
N PHE A 161 -4.68 5.92 12.01
CA PHE A 161 -4.68 4.45 12.07
C PHE A 161 -6.10 3.88 12.08
N ARG A 162 -7.05 4.47 12.81
CA ARG A 162 -8.46 4.04 12.78
C ARG A 162 -9.08 4.20 11.39
N LYS A 163 -8.81 5.30 10.68
CA LYS A 163 -9.28 5.49 9.29
C LYS A 163 -8.69 4.44 8.36
N ALA A 164 -7.41 4.11 8.49
CA ALA A 164 -6.77 3.04 7.73
C ALA A 164 -7.37 1.66 8.07
N MET A 165 -7.61 1.39 9.36
CA MET A 165 -8.24 0.16 9.85
C MET A 165 -9.64 -0.04 9.25
N HIS A 166 -10.49 0.99 9.28
CA HIS A 166 -11.84 0.92 8.66
C HIS A 166 -11.81 0.69 7.14
N LYS A 167 -10.69 1.00 6.49
CA LYS A 167 -10.45 0.69 5.07
C LYS A 167 -9.75 -0.68 4.87
N GLY A 168 -9.65 -1.51 5.91
CA GLY A 168 -9.09 -2.86 5.84
C GLY A 168 -7.56 -2.91 5.78
N ASN A 169 -6.86 -1.86 6.22
CA ASN A 169 -5.40 -1.88 6.25
C ASN A 169 -4.89 -2.70 7.45
N VAL A 170 -4.19 -3.79 7.17
CA VAL A 170 -3.69 -4.73 8.20
C VAL A 170 -2.69 -4.09 9.15
N GLU A 171 -1.79 -3.24 8.63
CA GLU A 171 -0.78 -2.54 9.44
C GLU A 171 -1.42 -1.63 10.50
N ALA A 172 -2.59 -1.06 10.20
CA ALA A 172 -3.33 -0.23 11.15
C ALA A 172 -3.77 -1.00 12.40
N TYR A 173 -4.18 -2.26 12.25
CA TYR A 173 -4.51 -3.11 13.40
C TYR A 173 -3.29 -3.35 14.27
N ILE A 174 -2.14 -3.61 13.67
CA ILE A 174 -0.89 -3.84 14.40
C ILE A 174 -0.48 -2.59 15.17
N LEU A 175 -0.47 -1.42 14.52
CA LEU A 175 -0.07 -0.16 15.16
C LEU A 175 -1.01 0.21 16.31
N LEU A 176 -2.32 -0.02 16.19
CA LEU A 176 -3.26 0.15 17.28
C LEU A 176 -3.03 -0.87 18.40
N GLY A 177 -2.73 -2.12 18.05
CA GLY A 177 -2.34 -3.16 19.00
C GLY A 177 -1.10 -2.77 19.79
N ASP A 178 -0.05 -2.30 19.12
CA ASP A 178 1.21 -1.84 19.73
C ASP A 178 0.97 -0.68 20.72
N ILE A 179 0.07 0.26 20.40
CA ILE A 179 -0.32 1.36 21.28
C ILE A 179 -1.01 0.84 22.55
N TYR A 180 -1.94 -0.12 22.42
CA TYR A 180 -2.58 -0.70 23.60
C TYR A 180 -1.66 -1.62 24.40
N TYR A 181 -0.73 -2.30 23.73
CA TYR A 181 0.25 -3.17 24.39
C TYR A 181 1.18 -2.38 25.31
N SER A 182 1.70 -1.24 24.83
CA SER A 182 2.65 -0.40 25.56
C SER A 182 1.99 0.63 26.45
N GLY A 183 0.71 0.94 26.22
CA GLY A 183 0.07 2.14 26.73
C GLY A 183 0.59 3.40 26.04
N ASN A 184 0.01 4.54 26.39
CA ASN A 184 0.48 5.84 25.92
C ASN A 184 -0.04 6.97 26.81
N ASP A 185 0.84 7.60 27.57
CA ASP A 185 0.50 8.68 28.53
C ASP A 185 -0.12 9.90 27.83
N GLN A 186 0.31 10.25 26.62
CA GLN A 186 -0.23 11.39 25.88
C GLN A 186 -1.68 11.19 25.43
N LEU A 187 -2.13 9.93 25.37
CA LEU A 187 -3.52 9.55 25.09
C LEU A 187 -4.30 9.23 26.35
N GLY A 188 -3.65 9.20 27.52
CA GLY A 188 -4.24 8.65 28.73
C GLY A 188 -4.62 7.17 28.58
N ILE A 189 -3.87 6.42 27.76
CA ILE A 189 -4.09 4.99 27.55
C ILE A 189 -3.12 4.23 28.43
N GLU A 190 -3.66 3.58 29.46
CA GLU A 190 -2.92 2.58 30.23
C GLU A 190 -2.66 1.35 29.37
N PRO A 191 -1.56 0.60 29.63
CA PRO A 191 -1.31 -0.67 28.96
C PRO A 191 -2.50 -1.62 29.10
N ASP A 192 -3.09 -2.01 27.99
CA ASP A 192 -4.22 -2.94 27.87
C ASP A 192 -3.84 -4.07 26.93
N LYS A 193 -3.18 -5.08 27.49
CA LYS A 193 -2.64 -6.22 26.74
C LYS A 193 -3.75 -7.11 26.18
N ASP A 194 -4.89 -7.20 26.86
CA ASP A 194 -6.05 -7.97 26.37
C ASP A 194 -6.59 -7.33 25.09
N LYS A 195 -6.68 -6.01 25.07
CA LYS A 195 -7.11 -5.27 23.90
C LYS A 195 -6.09 -5.33 22.75
N ALA A 196 -4.80 -5.28 23.06
CA ALA A 196 -3.74 -5.46 22.08
C ALA A 196 -3.87 -6.83 21.37
N ILE A 197 -4.12 -7.89 22.14
CA ILE A 197 -4.37 -9.24 21.61
C ILE A 197 -5.55 -9.28 20.65
N VAL A 198 -6.64 -8.55 20.93
CA VAL A 198 -7.79 -8.47 20.02
C VAL A 198 -7.36 -7.89 18.66
N TYR A 199 -6.59 -6.80 18.69
CA TYR A 199 -6.09 -6.19 17.45
C TYR A 199 -5.11 -7.10 16.70
N TYR A 200 -4.19 -7.77 17.40
CA TYR A 200 -3.27 -8.72 16.77
C TYR A 200 -4.02 -9.91 16.16
N LYS A 201 -5.07 -10.44 16.82
CA LYS A 201 -5.91 -11.51 16.24
C LYS A 201 -6.60 -11.05 14.96
N MET A 202 -7.19 -9.85 14.94
CA MET A 202 -7.80 -9.28 13.73
C MET A 202 -6.80 -9.16 12.59
N ALA A 203 -5.56 -8.72 12.87
CA ALA A 203 -4.50 -8.66 11.86
C ALA A 203 -4.02 -10.06 11.43
N ALA A 204 -3.98 -11.02 12.34
CA ALA A 204 -3.61 -12.41 12.06
C ALA A 204 -4.63 -13.11 11.16
N ASP A 205 -5.93 -12.84 11.35
CA ASP A 205 -7.02 -13.34 10.48
C ASP A 205 -6.88 -12.82 9.04
N MET A 206 -6.15 -11.69 8.87
CA MET A 206 -5.78 -11.14 7.57
C MET A 206 -4.39 -11.62 7.09
N SER A 207 -3.88 -12.72 7.67
CA SER A 207 -2.61 -13.36 7.30
C SER A 207 -1.36 -12.51 7.51
N SER A 208 -1.34 -11.67 8.54
CA SER A 208 -0.19 -10.84 8.87
C SER A 208 0.89 -11.60 9.64
N SER A 209 2.07 -11.78 9.05
CA SER A 209 3.24 -12.37 9.73
C SER A 209 3.59 -11.63 11.02
N ARG A 210 3.63 -10.29 10.99
CA ARG A 210 3.92 -9.45 12.17
C ARG A 210 2.88 -9.62 13.29
N ALA A 211 1.62 -9.81 12.94
CA ALA A 211 0.57 -10.08 13.94
C ALA A 211 0.75 -11.45 14.60
N TYR A 212 1.14 -12.47 13.83
CA TYR A 212 1.47 -13.78 14.39
C TYR A 212 2.67 -13.71 15.33
N GLU A 213 3.66 -12.87 15.06
CA GLU A 213 4.79 -12.62 15.98
C GLU A 213 4.33 -11.99 17.29
N GLY A 214 3.51 -10.95 17.23
CA GLY A 214 2.95 -10.32 18.43
C GLY A 214 2.13 -11.31 19.28
N LEU A 215 1.34 -12.19 18.64
CA LEU A 215 0.62 -13.24 19.33
C LEU A 215 1.57 -14.30 19.92
N ALA A 216 2.62 -14.70 19.19
CA ALA A 216 3.62 -15.64 19.69
C ALA A 216 4.31 -15.10 20.94
N GLU A 217 4.73 -13.84 20.94
CA GLU A 217 5.32 -13.16 22.09
C GLU A 217 4.35 -13.12 23.27
N SER A 218 3.09 -12.76 23.01
CA SER A 218 2.06 -12.70 24.04
C SER A 218 1.84 -14.04 24.73
N TYR A 219 1.74 -15.14 23.99
CA TYR A 219 1.63 -16.49 24.58
C TYR A 219 2.92 -16.98 25.20
N GLN A 220 4.09 -16.57 24.69
CA GLN A 220 5.39 -16.94 25.26
C GLN A 220 5.58 -16.39 26.68
N TYR A 221 5.12 -15.18 26.93
CA TYR A 221 5.35 -14.46 28.19
C TYR A 221 4.09 -14.31 29.06
N GLY A 222 2.92 -14.70 28.58
CA GLY A 222 1.66 -14.55 29.29
C GLY A 222 1.18 -13.10 29.33
N LEU A 223 1.27 -12.37 28.23
CA LEU A 223 0.95 -10.95 28.15
C LEU A 223 -0.44 -10.75 27.51
N GLY A 224 -1.45 -10.49 28.36
CA GLY A 224 -2.86 -10.41 27.94
C GLY A 224 -3.49 -11.76 27.56
N VAL A 225 -2.80 -12.84 27.83
CA VAL A 225 -3.26 -14.23 27.66
C VAL A 225 -2.55 -15.13 28.67
N GLU A 226 -3.13 -16.28 28.99
CA GLU A 226 -2.42 -17.30 29.75
C GLU A 226 -1.19 -17.79 28.97
N LYS A 227 -0.09 -17.94 29.68
CA LYS A 227 1.18 -18.43 29.09
C LYS A 227 1.02 -19.81 28.52
N ASP A 228 1.32 -19.95 27.23
CA ASP A 228 1.22 -21.21 26.49
C ASP A 228 2.34 -21.30 25.45
N LYS A 229 3.40 -21.99 25.78
CA LYS A 229 4.57 -22.16 24.91
C LYS A 229 4.23 -22.87 23.61
N LYS A 230 3.28 -23.82 23.64
CA LYS A 230 2.88 -24.55 22.43
C LYS A 230 2.17 -23.63 21.44
N LYS A 231 1.24 -22.79 21.92
CA LYS A 231 0.60 -21.78 21.07
C LYS A 231 1.60 -20.73 20.57
N ALA A 232 2.56 -20.33 21.40
CA ALA A 232 3.62 -19.43 20.96
C ALA A 232 4.41 -20.01 19.78
N GLU A 233 4.78 -21.29 19.84
CA GLU A 233 5.47 -21.99 18.75
C GLU A 233 4.57 -22.11 17.50
N GLU A 234 3.29 -22.43 17.65
CA GLU A 234 2.31 -22.50 16.56
C GLU A 234 2.15 -21.15 15.85
N TYR A 235 2.03 -20.05 16.58
CA TYR A 235 1.95 -18.72 16.00
C TYR A 235 3.27 -18.27 15.35
N MET A 236 4.42 -18.60 15.95
CA MET A 236 5.72 -18.33 15.33
C MET A 236 5.89 -19.10 14.02
N GLN A 237 5.43 -20.37 13.96
CA GLN A 237 5.45 -21.12 12.70
C GLN A 237 4.57 -20.49 11.65
N LYS A 238 3.35 -20.03 11.99
CA LYS A 238 2.49 -19.28 11.07
C LYS A 238 3.15 -18.00 10.58
N ALA A 239 3.82 -17.24 11.46
CA ALA A 239 4.57 -16.07 11.05
C ALA A 239 5.62 -16.39 9.99
N CYS A 240 6.30 -17.51 10.14
CA CYS A 240 7.28 -18.01 9.17
C CYS A 240 6.67 -18.46 7.84
N ASP A 241 5.50 -19.08 7.89
CA ASP A 241 4.83 -19.59 6.68
C ASP A 241 4.35 -18.46 5.78
N PHE A 242 4.05 -17.28 6.35
CA PHE A 242 3.62 -16.07 5.62
C PHE A 242 4.76 -15.11 5.25
N ASP A 243 5.97 -15.30 5.80
CA ASP A 243 7.12 -14.45 5.49
C ASP A 243 8.21 -15.27 4.78
N ILE A 244 8.19 -15.23 3.45
CA ILE A 244 9.10 -15.99 2.58
C ILE A 244 10.58 -15.57 2.79
N ASP A 245 10.82 -14.34 3.28
CA ASP A 245 12.17 -13.79 3.48
C ASP A 245 12.75 -14.15 4.85
N LYS A 246 11.94 -14.64 5.79
CA LYS A 246 12.41 -15.11 7.08
C LYS A 246 13.01 -16.50 6.96
N ASN A 247 14.32 -16.56 7.16
CA ASN A 247 15.07 -17.82 7.29
C ASN A 247 14.69 -18.53 8.62
N CYS A 248 13.42 -18.92 8.73
CA CYS A 248 12.90 -19.65 9.87
C CYS A 248 13.56 -21.04 9.85
N LYS A 249 14.63 -21.21 10.62
CA LYS A 249 15.21 -22.53 10.87
C LYS A 249 14.08 -23.41 11.40
N LYS A 250 13.56 -24.31 10.56
CA LYS A 250 12.77 -25.43 11.04
C LYS A 250 13.59 -26.09 12.13
N LYS A 251 13.23 -25.88 13.39
CA LYS A 251 13.71 -26.75 14.45
C LYS A 251 13.21 -28.14 14.08
N ASN A 252 14.11 -28.92 13.52
CA ASN A 252 13.87 -30.34 13.31
C ASN A 252 13.37 -30.92 14.65
N THR A 253 12.08 -31.22 14.71
CA THR A 253 11.52 -32.16 15.65
C THR A 253 12.00 -33.55 15.24
N SER A 254 13.28 -33.80 15.44
CA SER A 254 13.87 -35.15 15.42
C SER A 254 14.70 -35.27 16.67
N SER A 255 14.02 -35.59 17.76
CA SER A 255 14.60 -36.36 18.84
C SER A 255 13.49 -37.19 19.47
N ARG A 256 13.67 -38.44 19.25
CA ARG A 256 12.98 -39.61 19.76
C ARG A 256 12.66 -39.55 21.27
#